data_5d1af658ee735c4670e548683fbf405f
#
_entry.id   5d1af658ee735c4670e548683fbf405f
#
_cell.length_a   1.000
_cell.length_b   1.000
_cell.length_c   1.000
_cell.angle_alpha   90.00
_cell.angle_beta   90.00
_cell.angle_gamma   90.00
#
_symmetry.space_group_name_H-M   'P 1'
#
loop_
_entity.id
_entity.type
_entity.pdbx_description
1 polymer ?
#
loop_
_entity_poly.entity_id
_entity_poly.type
_entity_poly.pdbx_seq_one_letter_code
_entity_poly.pdbx_strand_id
1 'polypeptide(L)'
;IVASMDTAKRSPHRDIVLRQSYDMLIVDEAHKLKNKKSANYVFVNQIQKKYCLLLTATPVQNDLGELYNLITLLKPGHLGGQSNFSANFVADKRTAKNEEALQKELHKVMIRYRRSDGGVEFTRRKVENVLLTLSDEEQRLYDGVTRFIKDRYREAGGDIGSVLALLTLQREVCSSRDAVFLTLFNLVKKTVEDSPLRRHIGELLDLIRGVKANTKAEKTLELIRAIGDKVIVFTEYRATQEYLLHFFQEHQIRCVPYRGGMNRGKKDWMMDLFRNRAQVMVATEAGGEGINLQFCHHIINFDLPWNPM
;
A
#
# COMPACT_ATOMS: atom_id res chain seq x y z
N ILE A 1 -23.13 -8.06 -16.64
CA ILE A 1 -22.89 -6.71 -16.13
C ILE A 1 -21.49 -6.69 -15.54
N VAL A 2 -20.70 -5.67 -15.86
CA VAL A 2 -19.39 -5.41 -15.26
C VAL A 2 -19.44 -4.03 -14.60
N ALA A 3 -19.09 -3.95 -13.33
CA ALA A 3 -19.11 -2.69 -12.58
C ALA A 3 -17.96 -2.64 -11.56
N SER A 4 -17.46 -1.43 -11.25
CA SER A 4 -16.60 -1.28 -10.10
C SER A 4 -17.43 -1.38 -8.82
N MET A 5 -16.89 -2.03 -7.79
CA MET A 5 -17.56 -2.18 -6.50
C MET A 5 -17.89 -0.83 -5.87
N ASP A 6 -17.02 0.16 -6.04
CA ASP A 6 -17.21 1.51 -5.51
C ASP A 6 -18.36 2.26 -6.20
N THR A 7 -18.61 1.98 -7.47
CA THR A 7 -19.77 2.55 -8.19
C THR A 7 -21.03 1.79 -7.85
N ALA A 8 -20.98 0.46 -7.90
CA ALA A 8 -22.16 -0.40 -7.71
C ALA A 8 -22.82 -0.25 -6.32
N LYS A 9 -22.03 0.00 -5.27
CA LYS A 9 -22.53 0.16 -3.89
C LYS A 9 -23.16 1.53 -3.59
N ARG A 10 -23.09 2.50 -4.52
CA ARG A 10 -23.64 3.86 -4.33
C ARG A 10 -25.00 4.00 -5.04
N SER A 11 -25.92 4.78 -4.42
CA SER A 11 -27.17 5.18 -5.10
C SER A 11 -26.87 6.02 -6.36
N PRO A 12 -27.64 5.87 -7.46
CA PRO A 12 -28.79 4.98 -7.62
C PRO A 12 -28.43 3.54 -8.02
N HIS A 13 -27.16 3.24 -8.34
CA HIS A 13 -26.74 1.94 -8.86
C HIS A 13 -26.99 0.80 -7.87
N ARG A 14 -26.78 1.07 -6.58
CA ARG A 14 -27.01 0.09 -5.51
C ARG A 14 -28.41 -0.51 -5.56
N ASP A 15 -29.42 0.34 -5.71
CA ASP A 15 -30.81 -0.10 -5.68
C ASP A 15 -31.15 -0.95 -6.92
N ILE A 16 -30.56 -0.59 -8.07
CA ILE A 16 -30.71 -1.36 -9.31
C ILE A 16 -30.09 -2.75 -9.14
N VAL A 17 -28.87 -2.82 -8.61
CA VAL A 17 -28.15 -4.10 -8.41
C VAL A 17 -28.87 -4.99 -7.40
N LEU A 18 -29.35 -4.44 -6.28
CA LEU A 18 -29.99 -5.24 -5.23
C LEU A 18 -31.40 -5.73 -5.59
N ARG A 19 -32.07 -5.11 -6.55
CA ARG A 19 -33.41 -5.54 -7.04
C ARG A 19 -33.33 -6.72 -8.00
N GLN A 20 -32.14 -7.02 -8.55
CA GLN A 20 -31.94 -8.09 -9.51
C GLN A 20 -31.51 -9.39 -8.80
N SER A 21 -31.87 -10.52 -9.39
CA SER A 21 -31.34 -11.82 -9.04
C SER A 21 -30.35 -12.28 -10.12
N TYR A 22 -29.20 -12.77 -9.69
CA TYR A 22 -28.10 -13.14 -10.58
C TYR A 22 -27.84 -14.65 -10.50
N ASP A 23 -27.57 -15.29 -11.64
CA ASP A 23 -27.15 -16.68 -11.65
C ASP A 23 -25.75 -16.81 -11.03
N MET A 24 -24.84 -15.88 -11.37
CA MET A 24 -23.48 -15.91 -10.86
C MET A 24 -22.99 -14.50 -10.53
N LEU A 25 -22.39 -14.36 -9.37
CA LEU A 25 -21.63 -13.18 -8.96
C LEU A 25 -20.14 -13.53 -8.93
N ILE A 26 -19.34 -12.78 -9.69
CA ILE A 26 -17.88 -12.87 -9.66
C ILE A 26 -17.35 -11.59 -9.04
N VAL A 27 -16.53 -11.72 -7.99
CA VAL A 27 -15.87 -10.60 -7.34
C VAL A 27 -14.37 -10.77 -7.46
N ASP A 28 -13.74 -9.88 -8.21
CA ASP A 28 -12.29 -9.79 -8.29
C ASP A 28 -11.75 -8.96 -7.12
N GLU A 29 -10.49 -9.21 -6.73
CA GLU A 29 -9.84 -8.62 -5.55
C GLU A 29 -10.69 -8.77 -4.27
N ALA A 30 -11.20 -10.00 -4.06
CA ALA A 30 -12.13 -10.32 -2.96
C ALA A 30 -11.53 -10.10 -1.56
N HIS A 31 -10.21 -9.92 -1.43
CA HIS A 31 -9.58 -9.49 -0.18
C HIS A 31 -10.16 -8.16 0.36
N LYS A 32 -10.76 -7.32 -0.50
CA LYS A 32 -11.49 -6.11 -0.09
C LYS A 32 -12.79 -6.39 0.68
N LEU A 33 -13.22 -7.66 0.74
CA LEU A 33 -14.42 -8.13 1.48
C LEU A 33 -14.08 -8.79 2.83
N LYS A 34 -12.83 -8.82 3.23
CA LYS A 34 -12.38 -9.50 4.45
C LYS A 34 -12.96 -8.97 5.78
N ASN A 35 -13.46 -7.75 5.79
CA ASN A 35 -14.07 -7.12 6.97
C ASN A 35 -15.60 -7.09 6.85
N LYS A 36 -16.30 -7.85 7.70
CA LYS A 36 -17.77 -7.92 7.75
C LYS A 36 -18.47 -6.57 7.95
N LYS A 37 -17.81 -5.62 8.60
CA LYS A 37 -18.35 -4.28 8.86
C LYS A 37 -18.12 -3.31 7.69
N SER A 38 -17.34 -3.70 6.69
CA SER A 38 -17.09 -2.82 5.55
C SER A 38 -18.32 -2.67 4.66
N ALA A 39 -18.49 -1.48 4.07
CA ALA A 39 -19.56 -1.22 3.12
C ALA A 39 -19.54 -2.17 1.91
N ASN A 40 -18.35 -2.61 1.49
CA ASN A 40 -18.17 -3.57 0.42
C ASN A 40 -18.74 -4.94 0.78
N TYR A 41 -18.39 -5.46 1.96
CA TYR A 41 -18.90 -6.74 2.44
C TYR A 41 -20.43 -6.73 2.57
N VAL A 42 -20.96 -5.72 3.24
CA VAL A 42 -22.41 -5.57 3.46
C VAL A 42 -23.17 -5.52 2.13
N PHE A 43 -22.65 -4.76 1.17
CA PHE A 43 -23.27 -4.66 -0.17
C PHE A 43 -23.24 -6.02 -0.90
N VAL A 44 -22.07 -6.67 -1.01
CA VAL A 44 -21.94 -7.97 -1.71
C VAL A 44 -22.77 -9.08 -1.06
N ASN A 45 -22.88 -9.06 0.27
CA ASN A 45 -23.70 -10.02 1.01
C ASN A 45 -25.21 -9.87 0.72
N GLN A 46 -25.67 -8.65 0.43
CA GLN A 46 -27.08 -8.37 0.10
C GLN A 46 -27.48 -8.73 -1.33
N ILE A 47 -26.50 -8.90 -2.24
CA ILE A 47 -26.82 -9.25 -3.64
C ILE A 47 -27.41 -10.66 -3.70
N GLN A 48 -28.60 -10.80 -4.32
CA GLN A 48 -29.23 -12.09 -4.58
C GLN A 48 -28.48 -12.80 -5.71
N LYS A 49 -27.94 -13.97 -5.39
CA LYS A 49 -27.09 -14.75 -6.30
C LYS A 49 -27.25 -16.25 -6.07
N LYS A 50 -27.24 -17.01 -7.15
CA LYS A 50 -27.27 -18.48 -7.10
C LYS A 50 -25.87 -19.07 -6.87
N TYR A 51 -24.90 -18.56 -7.59
CA TYR A 51 -23.48 -18.93 -7.46
C TYR A 51 -22.62 -17.71 -7.15
N CYS A 52 -21.53 -17.93 -6.42
CA CYS A 52 -20.57 -16.87 -6.08
C CYS A 52 -19.15 -17.37 -6.30
N LEU A 53 -18.35 -16.58 -7.02
CA LEU A 53 -16.93 -16.81 -7.21
C LEU A 53 -16.15 -15.60 -6.68
N LEU A 54 -15.27 -15.86 -5.72
CA LEU A 54 -14.38 -14.84 -5.13
C LEU A 54 -12.96 -15.09 -5.61
N LEU A 55 -12.39 -14.13 -6.32
CA LEU A 55 -11.03 -14.18 -6.85
C LEU A 55 -10.12 -13.31 -5.99
N THR A 56 -9.03 -13.86 -5.49
CA THR A 56 -8.02 -13.12 -4.73
C THR A 56 -6.68 -13.83 -4.72
N ALA A 57 -5.60 -13.07 -4.80
CA ALA A 57 -4.24 -13.59 -4.62
C ALA A 57 -3.90 -13.80 -3.14
N THR A 58 -4.53 -13.05 -2.22
CA THR A 58 -4.19 -12.98 -0.80
C THR A 58 -5.44 -13.13 0.08
N PRO A 59 -5.95 -14.36 0.29
CA PRO A 59 -7.16 -14.58 1.08
C PRO A 59 -6.96 -14.26 2.57
N VAL A 60 -5.73 -14.32 3.07
CA VAL A 60 -5.35 -13.96 4.44
C VAL A 60 -4.20 -12.94 4.37
N GLN A 61 -4.37 -11.81 5.03
CA GLN A 61 -3.33 -10.77 5.14
C GLN A 61 -2.89 -10.57 6.59
N ASN A 62 -3.84 -10.37 7.49
CA ASN A 62 -3.54 -9.98 8.87
C ASN A 62 -3.98 -11.00 9.91
N ASP A 63 -5.12 -11.67 9.72
CA ASP A 63 -5.61 -12.69 10.64
C ASP A 63 -6.49 -13.74 9.95
N LEU A 64 -6.66 -14.89 10.62
CA LEU A 64 -7.52 -15.99 10.16
C LEU A 64 -9.01 -15.61 10.14
N GLY A 65 -9.42 -14.59 10.88
CA GLY A 65 -10.79 -14.09 10.85
C GLY A 65 -11.13 -13.45 9.49
N GLU A 66 -10.15 -12.93 8.75
CA GLU A 66 -10.35 -12.46 7.38
C GLU A 66 -10.79 -13.59 6.45
N LEU A 67 -10.12 -14.75 6.55
CA LEU A 67 -10.47 -15.96 5.81
C LEU A 67 -11.86 -16.46 6.19
N TYR A 68 -12.15 -16.55 7.51
CA TYR A 68 -13.47 -16.91 8.01
C TYR A 68 -14.58 -16.03 7.40
N ASN A 69 -14.34 -14.74 7.31
CA ASN A 69 -15.31 -13.80 6.74
C ASN A 69 -15.55 -14.05 5.24
N LEU A 70 -14.50 -14.29 4.47
CA LEU A 70 -14.63 -14.61 3.04
C LEU A 70 -15.37 -15.92 2.81
N ILE A 71 -15.04 -16.97 3.57
CA ILE A 71 -15.72 -18.28 3.48
C ILE A 71 -17.18 -18.16 3.93
N THR A 72 -17.47 -17.37 4.97
CA THR A 72 -18.86 -17.13 5.41
C THR A 72 -19.68 -16.41 4.33
N LEU A 73 -19.08 -15.47 3.59
CA LEU A 73 -19.74 -14.79 2.47
C LEU A 73 -20.03 -15.75 1.30
N LEU A 74 -19.09 -16.67 1.03
CA LEU A 74 -19.19 -17.65 -0.04
C LEU A 74 -20.19 -18.78 0.30
N LYS A 75 -20.08 -19.35 1.51
CA LYS A 75 -20.89 -20.46 2.01
C LYS A 75 -21.21 -20.28 3.50
N PRO A 76 -22.30 -19.60 3.83
CA PRO A 76 -22.71 -19.37 5.22
C PRO A 76 -22.80 -20.67 6.02
N GLY A 77 -22.21 -20.68 7.22
CA GLY A 77 -22.24 -21.83 8.12
C GLY A 77 -21.21 -22.92 7.85
N HIS A 78 -20.44 -22.89 6.75
CA HIS A 78 -19.48 -23.93 6.38
C HIS A 78 -18.39 -24.17 7.45
N LEU A 79 -17.89 -23.09 8.05
CA LEU A 79 -16.88 -23.15 9.13
C LEU A 79 -17.50 -23.06 10.55
N GLY A 80 -18.84 -23.19 10.64
CA GLY A 80 -19.56 -23.00 11.90
C GLY A 80 -19.67 -21.56 12.36
N GLY A 81 -20.04 -21.35 13.61
CA GLY A 81 -20.09 -20.01 14.22
C GLY A 81 -18.70 -19.45 14.50
N GLN A 82 -18.58 -18.13 14.55
CA GLN A 82 -17.29 -17.44 14.75
C GLN A 82 -16.57 -17.87 16.04
N SER A 83 -17.31 -18.09 17.13
CA SER A 83 -16.74 -18.56 18.41
C SER A 83 -16.17 -19.97 18.27
N ASN A 84 -16.88 -20.87 17.58
CA ASN A 84 -16.42 -22.24 17.33
C ASN A 84 -15.21 -22.25 16.39
N PHE A 85 -15.21 -21.43 15.35
CA PHE A 85 -14.07 -21.28 14.46
C PHE A 85 -12.82 -20.83 15.23
N SER A 86 -12.96 -19.79 16.04
CA SER A 86 -11.86 -19.28 16.86
C SER A 86 -11.36 -20.32 17.86
N ALA A 87 -12.25 -21.04 18.53
CA ALA A 87 -11.88 -22.08 19.49
C ALA A 87 -11.14 -23.25 18.85
N ASN A 88 -11.56 -23.68 17.65
CA ASN A 88 -11.06 -24.89 17.00
C ASN A 88 -9.83 -24.63 16.11
N PHE A 89 -9.75 -23.47 15.46
CA PHE A 89 -8.78 -23.21 14.40
C PHE A 89 -7.80 -22.05 14.65
N VAL A 90 -8.03 -21.20 15.65
CA VAL A 90 -7.19 -20.01 15.88
C VAL A 90 -6.34 -20.21 17.13
N ALA A 91 -5.02 -20.30 16.97
CA ALA A 91 -4.07 -20.27 18.09
C ALA A 91 -3.70 -18.82 18.43
N ASP A 92 -3.36 -18.06 17.41
CA ASP A 92 -3.19 -16.61 17.44
C ASP A 92 -3.69 -15.98 16.13
N LYS A 93 -3.50 -14.67 15.93
CA LYS A 93 -4.02 -13.94 14.75
C LYS A 93 -3.65 -14.60 13.41
N ARG A 94 -2.49 -15.26 13.31
CA ARG A 94 -1.96 -15.79 12.05
C ARG A 94 -1.73 -17.30 12.07
N THR A 95 -1.73 -17.92 13.23
CA THR A 95 -1.39 -19.34 13.42
C THR A 95 -2.64 -20.19 13.64
N ALA A 96 -2.81 -21.21 12.85
CA ALA A 96 -3.90 -22.17 13.01
C ALA A 96 -3.56 -23.23 14.10
N LYS A 97 -4.54 -23.64 14.92
CA LYS A 97 -4.40 -24.74 15.89
C LYS A 97 -4.40 -26.11 15.21
N ASN A 98 -5.38 -26.33 14.34
CA ASN A 98 -5.64 -27.60 13.66
C ASN A 98 -5.52 -27.37 12.14
N GLU A 99 -4.29 -27.17 11.67
CA GLU A 99 -4.04 -26.75 10.29
C GLU A 99 -4.58 -27.74 9.27
N GLU A 100 -4.36 -29.05 9.47
CA GLU A 100 -4.84 -30.10 8.57
C GLU A 100 -6.39 -30.14 8.48
N ALA A 101 -7.08 -30.00 9.63
CA ALA A 101 -8.52 -29.96 9.66
C ALA A 101 -9.08 -28.72 8.97
N LEU A 102 -8.45 -27.55 9.18
CA LEU A 102 -8.81 -26.32 8.50
C LEU A 102 -8.59 -26.45 6.99
N GLN A 103 -7.45 -26.99 6.55
CA GLN A 103 -7.15 -27.20 5.13
C GLN A 103 -8.19 -28.12 4.47
N LYS A 104 -8.60 -29.20 5.11
CA LYS A 104 -9.66 -30.08 4.59
C LYS A 104 -10.98 -29.35 4.36
N GLU A 105 -11.38 -28.48 5.30
CA GLU A 105 -12.59 -27.67 5.11
C GLU A 105 -12.43 -26.61 4.00
N LEU A 106 -11.26 -26.00 3.89
CA LEU A 106 -10.99 -25.03 2.85
C LEU A 106 -10.96 -25.65 1.45
N HIS A 107 -10.39 -26.83 1.28
CA HIS A 107 -10.36 -27.53 -0.01
C HIS A 107 -11.75 -27.82 -0.60
N LYS A 108 -12.81 -27.87 0.24
CA LYS A 108 -14.19 -28.05 -0.24
C LYS A 108 -14.77 -26.82 -0.93
N VAL A 109 -14.19 -25.62 -0.70
CA VAL A 109 -14.74 -24.33 -1.15
C VAL A 109 -13.71 -23.40 -1.78
N MET A 110 -12.43 -23.76 -1.75
CA MET A 110 -11.33 -22.95 -2.25
C MET A 110 -10.39 -23.78 -3.12
N ILE A 111 -10.05 -23.24 -4.27
CA ILE A 111 -9.01 -23.76 -5.15
C ILE A 111 -7.83 -22.80 -5.10
N ARG A 112 -6.63 -23.30 -4.83
CA ARG A 112 -5.41 -22.53 -4.79
C ARG A 112 -4.39 -23.12 -5.74
N TYR A 113 -3.96 -22.32 -6.71
CA TYR A 113 -2.82 -22.62 -7.57
C TYR A 113 -1.64 -21.74 -7.18
N ARG A 114 -0.48 -22.34 -7.01
CA ARG A 114 0.79 -21.61 -6.92
C ARG A 114 1.40 -21.52 -8.32
N ARG A 115 2.18 -20.50 -8.55
CA ARG A 115 2.92 -20.36 -9.82
C ARG A 115 3.82 -21.58 -10.12
N SER A 116 4.35 -22.23 -9.07
CA SER A 116 5.11 -23.48 -9.16
C SER A 116 4.33 -24.66 -9.71
N ASP A 117 3.00 -24.66 -9.53
CA ASP A 117 2.17 -25.85 -9.77
C ASP A 117 1.60 -25.87 -11.21
N GLY A 118 1.74 -24.77 -11.95
CA GLY A 118 1.04 -24.54 -13.22
C GLY A 118 1.79 -24.97 -14.48
N GLY A 119 2.99 -25.51 -14.42
CA GLY A 119 3.78 -25.91 -15.59
C GLY A 119 4.11 -24.81 -16.60
N VAL A 120 3.79 -23.55 -16.27
CA VAL A 120 4.11 -22.38 -17.08
C VAL A 120 5.44 -21.80 -16.59
N GLU A 121 6.40 -21.68 -17.48
CA GLU A 121 7.66 -20.99 -17.16
C GLU A 121 7.40 -19.49 -16.95
N PHE A 122 7.46 -19.08 -15.70
CA PHE A 122 7.42 -17.66 -15.35
C PHE A 122 8.82 -17.04 -15.39
N THR A 123 8.89 -15.77 -15.75
CA THR A 123 10.13 -14.99 -15.68
C THR A 123 10.70 -15.02 -14.26
N ARG A 124 12.01 -15.26 -14.14
CA ARG A 124 12.69 -15.27 -12.84
C ARG A 124 12.79 -13.85 -12.29
N ARG A 125 12.32 -13.65 -11.06
CA ARG A 125 12.52 -12.41 -10.33
C ARG A 125 13.96 -12.36 -9.80
N LYS A 126 14.71 -11.33 -10.20
CA LYS A 126 16.00 -10.98 -9.58
C LYS A 126 15.75 -9.82 -8.60
N VAL A 127 16.17 -10.01 -7.36
CA VAL A 127 16.05 -8.98 -6.32
C VAL A 127 17.47 -8.55 -5.93
N GLU A 128 17.70 -7.26 -5.88
CA GLU A 128 18.96 -6.65 -5.49
C GLU A 128 18.68 -5.60 -4.41
N ASN A 129 19.42 -5.68 -3.31
CA ASN A 129 19.35 -4.71 -2.23
C ASN A 129 20.53 -3.75 -2.37
N VAL A 130 20.21 -2.46 -2.52
CA VAL A 130 21.20 -1.40 -2.63
C VAL A 130 21.36 -0.73 -1.28
N LEU A 131 22.52 -0.92 -0.65
CA LEU A 131 22.87 -0.26 0.59
C LEU A 131 23.42 1.14 0.29
N LEU A 132 23.00 2.12 1.09
CA LEU A 132 23.38 3.52 0.95
C LEU A 132 23.95 4.05 2.25
N THR A 133 24.95 4.91 2.15
CA THR A 133 25.42 5.73 3.27
C THR A 133 24.86 7.13 3.10
N LEU A 134 24.19 7.62 4.13
CA LEU A 134 23.64 8.98 4.14
C LEU A 134 24.78 10.01 4.11
N SER A 135 24.53 11.18 3.51
CA SER A 135 25.42 12.33 3.68
C SER A 135 25.41 12.83 5.12
N ASP A 136 26.40 13.62 5.52
CA ASP A 136 26.48 14.18 6.88
C ASP A 136 25.25 15.02 7.24
N GLU A 137 24.68 15.73 6.26
CA GLU A 137 23.48 16.54 6.42
C GLU A 137 22.25 15.66 6.60
N GLU A 138 22.11 14.62 5.79
CA GLU A 138 21.01 13.64 5.91
C GLU A 138 21.08 12.90 7.24
N GLN A 139 22.30 12.51 7.67
CA GLN A 139 22.50 11.83 8.95
C GLN A 139 22.11 12.73 10.13
N ARG A 140 22.52 14.03 10.10
CA ARG A 140 22.15 14.99 11.14
C ARG A 140 20.63 15.19 11.22
N LEU A 141 19.95 15.27 10.06
CA LEU A 141 18.50 15.36 10.01
C LEU A 141 17.85 14.09 10.57
N TYR A 142 18.31 12.92 10.17
CA TYR A 142 17.81 11.62 10.67
C TYR A 142 17.96 11.49 12.18
N ASP A 143 19.12 11.85 12.72
CA ASP A 143 19.41 11.81 14.17
C ASP A 143 18.56 12.84 14.94
N GLY A 144 18.39 14.04 14.37
CA GLY A 144 17.52 15.07 14.95
C GLY A 144 16.07 14.62 15.05
N VAL A 145 15.51 14.09 13.96
CA VAL A 145 14.14 13.55 13.94
C VAL A 145 14.01 12.36 14.88
N THR A 146 14.99 11.47 14.92
CA THR A 146 14.98 10.31 15.83
C THR A 146 14.98 10.74 17.31
N ARG A 147 15.76 11.77 17.66
CA ARG A 147 15.77 12.35 19.00
C ARG A 147 14.42 12.97 19.35
N PHE A 148 13.88 13.78 18.45
CA PHE A 148 12.56 14.38 18.60
C PHE A 148 11.48 13.32 18.86
N ILE A 149 11.48 12.23 18.10
CA ILE A 149 10.54 11.12 18.28
C ILE A 149 10.68 10.47 19.66
N LYS A 150 11.91 10.19 20.11
CA LYS A 150 12.18 9.60 21.44
C LYS A 150 11.67 10.48 22.57
N ASP A 151 11.89 11.78 22.47
CA ASP A 151 11.47 12.73 23.51
C ASP A 151 9.94 12.84 23.54
N ARG A 152 9.30 12.95 22.40
CA ARG A 152 7.83 12.96 22.28
C ARG A 152 7.17 11.67 22.76
N TYR A 153 7.78 10.53 22.48
CA TYR A 153 7.29 9.23 22.97
C TYR A 153 7.31 9.16 24.50
N ARG A 154 8.38 9.66 25.13
CA ARG A 154 8.49 9.70 26.59
C ARG A 154 7.44 10.63 27.20
N GLU A 155 7.21 11.80 26.60
CA GLU A 155 6.21 12.76 27.08
C GLU A 155 4.77 12.25 26.91
N ALA A 156 4.47 11.50 25.84
CA ALA A 156 3.12 11.00 25.53
C ALA A 156 2.68 9.81 26.39
N GLY A 157 3.55 9.27 27.26
CA GLY A 157 3.19 8.13 28.13
C GLY A 157 2.76 6.85 27.39
N GLY A 158 3.12 6.71 26.10
CA GLY A 158 2.82 5.51 25.30
C GLY A 158 1.44 5.51 24.63
N ASP A 159 0.78 6.65 24.47
CA ASP A 159 -0.47 6.73 23.69
C ASP A 159 -0.27 6.24 22.25
N ILE A 160 -1.08 5.25 21.83
CA ILE A 160 -0.95 4.56 20.54
C ILE A 160 -1.11 5.51 19.34
N GLY A 161 -2.00 6.50 19.43
CA GLY A 161 -2.21 7.45 18.34
C GLY A 161 -0.99 8.33 18.11
N SER A 162 -0.35 8.80 19.17
CA SER A 162 0.91 9.56 19.13
C SER A 162 2.05 8.70 18.59
N VAL A 163 2.13 7.42 18.97
CA VAL A 163 3.17 6.49 18.49
C VAL A 163 3.09 6.31 16.97
N LEU A 164 1.91 6.11 16.41
CA LEU A 164 1.74 5.93 14.95
C LEU A 164 2.17 7.18 14.17
N ALA A 165 1.84 8.38 14.66
CA ALA A 165 2.27 9.63 14.05
C ALA A 165 3.80 9.78 14.08
N LEU A 166 4.45 9.41 15.19
CA LEU A 166 5.89 9.44 15.32
C LEU A 166 6.61 8.42 14.42
N LEU A 167 6.06 7.20 14.28
CA LEU A 167 6.57 6.20 13.35
C LEU A 167 6.46 6.66 11.89
N THR A 168 5.38 7.36 11.54
CA THR A 168 5.23 7.95 10.21
C THR A 168 6.34 8.97 9.94
N LEU A 169 6.64 9.87 10.89
CA LEU A 169 7.71 10.85 10.78
C LEU A 169 9.10 10.19 10.61
N GLN A 170 9.36 9.09 11.33
CA GLN A 170 10.59 8.31 11.19
C GLN A 170 10.75 7.74 9.77
N ARG A 171 9.66 7.31 9.16
CA ARG A 171 9.69 6.78 7.79
C ARG A 171 9.80 7.89 6.74
N GLU A 172 9.16 9.02 6.97
CA GLU A 172 9.26 10.19 6.10
C GLU A 172 10.69 10.68 5.97
N VAL A 173 11.46 10.76 7.07
CA VAL A 173 12.87 11.18 7.01
C VAL A 173 13.75 10.19 6.26
N CYS A 174 13.39 8.89 6.28
CA CYS A 174 14.05 7.87 5.47
C CYS A 174 13.65 7.94 3.97
N SER A 175 12.56 8.59 3.65
CA SER A 175 12.11 8.77 2.27
C SER A 175 12.72 10.00 1.63
N SER A 176 12.37 11.18 2.12
CA SER A 176 12.96 12.45 1.64
C SER A 176 12.79 13.55 2.67
N ARG A 177 13.66 14.59 2.56
CA ARG A 177 13.52 15.84 3.35
C ARG A 177 12.17 16.51 3.10
N ASP A 178 11.62 16.40 1.89
CA ASP A 178 10.37 17.04 1.49
C ASP A 178 9.16 16.37 2.16
N ALA A 179 9.22 15.03 2.38
CA ALA A 179 8.18 14.32 3.10
C ALA A 179 8.11 14.76 4.57
N VAL A 180 9.24 14.74 5.27
CA VAL A 180 9.31 15.15 6.68
C VAL A 180 9.02 16.63 6.86
N PHE A 181 9.43 17.49 5.90
CA PHE A 181 9.14 18.93 5.91
C PHE A 181 7.63 19.21 5.98
N LEU A 182 6.83 18.55 5.12
CA LEU A 182 5.38 18.77 5.11
C LEU A 182 4.73 18.42 6.43
N THR A 183 5.13 17.32 7.05
CA THR A 183 4.60 16.89 8.34
C THR A 183 4.98 17.88 9.45
N LEU A 184 6.25 18.26 9.55
CA LEU A 184 6.72 19.25 10.54
C LEU A 184 6.08 20.61 10.33
N PHE A 185 5.96 21.08 9.09
CA PHE A 185 5.33 22.34 8.77
C PHE A 185 3.85 22.39 9.17
N ASN A 186 3.12 21.29 8.95
CA ASN A 186 1.73 21.16 9.40
C ASN A 186 1.63 21.07 10.91
N LEU A 187 2.61 20.49 11.58
CA LEU A 187 2.67 20.42 13.04
C LEU A 187 2.92 21.79 13.66
N VAL A 188 3.83 22.59 13.09
CA VAL A 188 4.07 23.99 13.52
C VAL A 188 2.79 24.81 13.47
N LYS A 189 1.99 24.70 12.41
CA LYS A 189 0.72 25.45 12.28
C LYS A 189 -0.29 25.15 13.39
N LYS A 190 -0.20 23.97 14.00
CA LYS A 190 -1.11 23.51 15.06
C LYS A 190 -0.53 23.74 16.46
N THR A 191 0.71 24.16 16.56
CA THR A 191 1.43 24.31 17.83
C THR A 191 1.38 25.75 18.31
N VAL A 192 1.18 25.93 19.61
CA VAL A 192 1.14 27.25 20.28
C VAL A 192 2.47 27.99 20.03
N GLU A 193 2.39 29.30 19.79
CA GLU A 193 3.55 30.16 19.66
C GLU A 193 4.38 30.13 20.95
N ASP A 194 5.70 30.28 20.81
CA ASP A 194 6.70 30.25 21.90
C ASP A 194 6.75 28.96 22.76
N SER A 195 6.06 27.90 22.35
CA SER A 195 6.15 26.63 23.05
C SER A 195 7.51 25.94 22.82
N PRO A 196 8.01 25.16 23.80
CA PRO A 196 9.22 24.34 23.61
C PRO A 196 9.14 23.42 22.39
N LEU A 197 7.95 22.89 22.11
CA LEU A 197 7.68 22.07 20.94
C LEU A 197 7.91 22.82 19.64
N ARG A 198 7.41 24.06 19.53
CA ARG A 198 7.58 24.87 18.31
C ARG A 198 9.05 25.21 18.06
N ARG A 199 9.82 25.49 19.11
CA ARG A 199 11.27 25.72 18.99
C ARG A 199 11.99 24.47 18.48
N HIS A 200 11.72 23.30 19.06
CA HIS A 200 12.33 22.05 18.64
C HIS A 200 11.99 21.69 17.19
N ILE A 201 10.74 21.92 16.74
CA ILE A 201 10.36 21.75 15.34
C ILE A 201 11.10 22.76 14.46
N GLY A 202 11.31 23.99 14.91
CA GLY A 202 12.09 25.02 14.23
C GLY A 202 13.53 24.55 13.93
N GLU A 203 14.20 23.97 14.94
CA GLU A 203 15.53 23.38 14.79
C GLU A 203 15.57 22.29 13.72
N LEU A 204 14.55 21.41 13.69
CA LEU A 204 14.43 20.38 12.65
C LEU A 204 14.22 20.97 11.25
N LEU A 205 13.43 22.03 11.14
CA LEU A 205 13.23 22.72 9.87
C LEU A 205 14.53 23.39 9.36
N ASP A 206 15.39 23.85 10.27
CA ASP A 206 16.70 24.38 9.90
C ASP A 206 17.66 23.27 9.43
N LEU A 207 17.62 22.08 10.05
CA LEU A 207 18.34 20.92 9.56
C LEU A 207 17.88 20.52 8.14
N ILE A 208 16.57 20.52 7.88
CA ILE A 208 16.00 20.24 6.55
C ILE A 208 16.54 21.20 5.49
N ARG A 209 16.66 22.49 5.81
CA ARG A 209 17.23 23.50 4.89
C ARG A 209 18.71 23.23 4.56
N GLY A 210 19.43 22.62 5.48
CA GLY A 210 20.82 22.20 5.28
C GLY A 210 21.01 21.04 4.32
N VAL A 211 20.02 20.17 4.17
CA VAL A 211 20.09 18.99 3.26
C VAL A 211 19.93 19.46 1.82
N LYS A 212 20.99 19.45 1.03
CA LYS A 212 21.00 19.90 -0.37
C LYS A 212 20.75 18.75 -1.36
N ALA A 213 21.27 17.58 -1.08
CA ALA A 213 21.17 16.39 -1.92
C ALA A 213 20.35 15.30 -1.25
N ASN A 214 19.85 14.38 -2.04
CA ASN A 214 19.21 13.16 -1.56
C ASN A 214 19.96 11.96 -2.12
N THR A 215 20.80 11.34 -1.30
CA THR A 215 21.66 10.20 -1.66
C THR A 215 20.87 9.07 -2.32
N LYS A 216 19.65 8.83 -1.83
CA LYS A 216 18.74 7.80 -2.36
C LYS A 216 18.25 8.13 -3.78
N ALA A 217 17.95 9.42 -4.04
CA ALA A 217 17.53 9.88 -5.36
C ALA A 217 18.67 9.85 -6.37
N GLU A 218 19.87 10.26 -5.97
CA GLU A 218 21.07 10.19 -6.81
C GLU A 218 21.39 8.74 -7.21
N LYS A 219 21.35 7.81 -6.25
CA LYS A 219 21.55 6.39 -6.54
C LYS A 219 20.46 5.81 -7.42
N THR A 220 19.21 6.24 -7.22
CA THR A 220 18.09 5.84 -8.09
C THR A 220 18.32 6.34 -9.52
N LEU A 221 18.80 7.55 -9.71
CA LEU A 221 19.16 8.10 -11.03
C LEU A 221 20.28 7.29 -11.71
N GLU A 222 21.32 6.92 -10.96
CA GLU A 222 22.39 6.05 -11.48
C GLU A 222 21.83 4.71 -11.97
N LEU A 223 20.96 4.08 -11.16
CA LEU A 223 20.32 2.81 -11.54
C LEU A 223 19.44 2.96 -12.79
N ILE A 224 18.64 4.02 -12.89
CA ILE A 224 17.81 4.30 -14.05
C ILE A 224 18.64 4.45 -15.31
N ARG A 225 19.79 5.16 -15.22
CA ARG A 225 20.73 5.33 -16.34
C ARG A 225 21.42 4.03 -16.73
N ALA A 226 21.80 3.22 -15.75
CA ALA A 226 22.42 1.92 -15.99
C ALA A 226 21.45 0.91 -16.62
N ILE A 227 20.20 0.93 -16.23
CA ILE A 227 19.13 0.09 -16.80
C ILE A 227 18.84 0.48 -18.25
N GLY A 228 18.80 1.77 -18.57
CA GLY A 228 18.56 2.26 -19.93
C GLY A 228 17.18 1.96 -20.54
N ASP A 229 16.31 1.26 -19.82
CA ASP A 229 14.96 0.87 -20.23
C ASP A 229 13.91 1.50 -19.31
N LYS A 230 12.65 1.12 -19.47
CA LYS A 230 11.53 1.59 -18.64
C LYS A 230 11.66 1.10 -17.20
N VAL A 231 11.46 2.02 -16.27
CA VAL A 231 11.56 1.75 -14.84
C VAL A 231 10.35 2.31 -14.12
N ILE A 232 9.80 1.53 -13.18
CA ILE A 232 8.81 2.02 -12.21
C ILE A 232 9.53 2.27 -10.89
N VAL A 233 9.38 3.46 -10.35
CA VAL A 233 9.89 3.85 -9.04
C VAL A 233 8.71 3.97 -8.09
N PHE A 234 8.65 3.12 -7.06
CA PHE A 234 7.61 3.19 -6.03
C PHE A 234 8.07 3.99 -4.83
N THR A 235 7.22 4.91 -4.39
CA THR A 235 7.38 5.67 -3.13
C THR A 235 6.07 5.72 -2.36
N GLU A 236 6.11 5.82 -1.04
CA GLU A 236 4.90 5.93 -0.22
C GLU A 236 4.37 7.38 -0.17
N TYR A 237 5.25 8.38 -0.24
CA TYR A 237 4.93 9.75 0.05
C TYR A 237 4.74 10.60 -1.20
N ARG A 238 3.65 11.37 -1.24
CA ARG A 238 3.37 12.30 -2.34
C ARG A 238 4.46 13.36 -2.49
N ALA A 239 4.97 13.88 -1.37
CA ALA A 239 6.04 14.86 -1.41
C ALA A 239 7.30 14.28 -2.04
N THR A 240 7.68 13.05 -1.68
CA THR A 240 8.79 12.35 -2.31
C THR A 240 8.54 12.09 -3.80
N GLN A 241 7.30 11.73 -4.18
CA GLN A 241 6.94 11.57 -5.59
C GLN A 241 7.15 12.88 -6.38
N GLU A 242 6.68 14.00 -5.87
CA GLU A 242 6.82 15.31 -6.52
C GLU A 242 8.29 15.75 -6.59
N TYR A 243 9.05 15.53 -5.52
CA TYR A 243 10.49 15.75 -5.51
C TYR A 243 11.21 14.90 -6.58
N LEU A 244 10.95 13.59 -6.64
CA LEU A 244 11.58 12.70 -7.61
C LEU A 244 11.24 13.06 -9.06
N LEU A 245 9.99 13.44 -9.32
CA LEU A 245 9.59 13.89 -10.66
C LEU A 245 10.39 15.12 -11.10
N HIS A 246 10.53 16.10 -10.21
CA HIS A 246 11.30 17.31 -10.49
C HIS A 246 12.80 16.99 -10.66
N PHE A 247 13.36 16.21 -9.72
CA PHE A 247 14.74 15.78 -9.75
C PHE A 247 15.10 15.02 -11.04
N PHE A 248 14.26 14.08 -11.48
CA PHE A 248 14.50 13.35 -12.72
C PHE A 248 14.36 14.23 -13.97
N GLN A 249 13.43 15.17 -13.97
CA GLN A 249 13.28 16.15 -15.06
C GLN A 249 14.50 17.05 -15.20
N GLU A 250 15.04 17.57 -14.10
CA GLU A 250 16.30 18.34 -14.09
C GLU A 250 17.48 17.56 -14.67
N HIS A 251 17.48 16.23 -14.47
CA HIS A 251 18.50 15.33 -15.03
C HIS A 251 18.13 14.76 -16.41
N GLN A 252 17.17 15.39 -17.10
CA GLN A 252 16.73 15.05 -18.46
C GLN A 252 16.11 13.64 -18.61
N ILE A 253 15.63 13.06 -17.52
CA ILE A 253 14.87 11.82 -17.55
C ILE A 253 13.38 12.15 -17.72
N ARG A 254 12.78 11.64 -18.79
CA ARG A 254 11.34 11.78 -19.03
C ARG A 254 10.57 10.88 -18.06
N CYS A 255 9.78 11.48 -17.18
CA CYS A 255 9.04 10.78 -16.15
C CYS A 255 7.57 11.20 -16.09
N VAL A 256 6.73 10.32 -15.59
CA VAL A 256 5.29 10.55 -15.37
C VAL A 256 4.89 10.15 -13.95
N PRO A 257 3.96 10.89 -13.30
CA PRO A 257 3.39 10.50 -12.03
C PRO A 257 2.30 9.46 -12.20
N TYR A 258 2.19 8.53 -11.22
CA TYR A 258 1.05 7.65 -11.11
C TYR A 258 0.66 7.52 -9.64
N ARG A 259 -0.57 7.92 -9.27
CA ARG A 259 -0.98 7.96 -7.87
C ARG A 259 -2.48 7.69 -7.66
N GLY A 260 -2.83 7.30 -6.42
CA GLY A 260 -4.22 7.26 -5.99
C GLY A 260 -4.90 8.64 -6.10
N GLY A 261 -6.23 8.66 -6.27
CA GLY A 261 -7.00 9.89 -6.42
C GLY A 261 -6.96 10.54 -7.80
N MET A 262 -6.17 10.06 -8.76
CA MET A 262 -6.31 10.42 -10.16
C MET A 262 -7.60 9.82 -10.73
N ASN A 263 -8.35 10.61 -11.54
CA ASN A 263 -9.48 10.07 -12.29
C ASN A 263 -8.99 9.08 -13.38
N ARG A 264 -9.90 8.24 -13.85
CA ARG A 264 -9.58 7.17 -14.81
C ARG A 264 -8.91 7.69 -16.07
N GLY A 265 -9.46 8.74 -16.69
CA GLY A 265 -8.88 9.29 -17.93
C GLY A 265 -7.45 9.79 -17.74
N LYS A 266 -7.14 10.41 -16.57
CA LYS A 266 -5.77 10.84 -16.26
C LYS A 266 -4.84 9.64 -16.02
N LYS A 267 -5.33 8.59 -15.39
CA LYS A 267 -4.58 7.34 -15.21
C LYS A 267 -4.24 6.71 -16.57
N ASP A 268 -5.24 6.56 -17.43
CA ASP A 268 -5.07 5.99 -18.78
C ASP A 268 -4.07 6.83 -19.62
N TRP A 269 -4.16 8.15 -19.52
CA TRP A 269 -3.22 9.07 -20.17
C TRP A 269 -1.78 8.92 -19.65
N MET A 270 -1.58 8.83 -18.33
CA MET A 270 -0.24 8.64 -17.76
C MET A 270 0.33 7.27 -18.15
N MET A 271 -0.51 6.24 -18.24
CA MET A 271 -0.11 4.92 -18.73
C MET A 271 0.34 4.95 -20.18
N ASP A 272 -0.39 5.65 -21.04
CA ASP A 272 -0.02 5.82 -22.45
C ASP A 272 1.30 6.59 -22.61
N LEU A 273 1.45 7.69 -21.88
CA LEU A 273 2.70 8.43 -21.85
C LEU A 273 3.87 7.58 -21.35
N PHE A 274 3.69 6.77 -20.32
CA PHE A 274 4.73 5.86 -19.82
C PHE A 274 5.07 4.80 -20.87
N ARG A 275 4.08 4.21 -21.51
CA ARG A 275 4.30 3.20 -22.54
C ARG A 275 5.06 3.74 -23.75
N ASN A 276 4.74 4.95 -24.21
CA ASN A 276 5.19 5.44 -25.51
C ASN A 276 6.27 6.53 -25.44
N ARG A 277 6.38 7.30 -24.37
CA ARG A 277 7.21 8.52 -24.34
C ARG A 277 8.11 8.67 -23.12
N ALA A 278 7.67 8.25 -21.94
CA ALA A 278 8.46 8.40 -20.72
C ALA A 278 9.29 7.14 -20.43
N GLN A 279 10.45 7.32 -19.83
CA GLN A 279 11.31 6.25 -19.38
C GLN A 279 10.92 5.79 -17.96
N VAL A 280 10.52 6.72 -17.10
CA VAL A 280 10.26 6.46 -15.70
C VAL A 280 8.80 6.74 -15.34
N MET A 281 8.18 5.84 -14.59
CA MET A 281 6.94 6.11 -13.89
C MET A 281 7.23 6.19 -12.39
N VAL A 282 6.95 7.32 -11.75
CA VAL A 282 7.01 7.45 -10.30
C VAL A 282 5.61 7.19 -9.75
N ALA A 283 5.44 6.06 -9.07
CA ALA A 283 4.14 5.60 -8.59
C ALA A 283 4.05 5.63 -7.06
N THR A 284 2.88 5.99 -6.53
CA THR A 284 2.57 5.71 -5.12
C THR A 284 1.84 4.38 -4.99
N GLU A 285 2.02 3.69 -3.85
CA GLU A 285 1.42 2.36 -3.61
C GLU A 285 -0.08 2.33 -3.89
N ALA A 286 -0.84 3.31 -3.40
CA ALA A 286 -2.28 3.45 -3.65
C ALA A 286 -2.65 3.63 -5.15
N GLY A 287 -1.68 3.94 -6.01
CA GLY A 287 -1.85 4.02 -7.45
C GLY A 287 -1.63 2.69 -8.16
N GLY A 288 -0.81 1.80 -7.57
CA GLY A 288 -0.28 0.59 -8.21
C GLY A 288 -1.25 -0.59 -8.33
N GLU A 289 -2.36 -0.60 -7.60
CA GLU A 289 -3.31 -1.71 -7.64
C GLU A 289 -4.08 -1.77 -8.98
N GLY A 290 -4.14 -2.95 -9.58
CA GLY A 290 -4.96 -3.22 -10.78
C GLY A 290 -4.40 -2.65 -12.09
N ILE A 291 -3.09 -2.36 -12.17
CA ILE A 291 -2.46 -1.85 -13.38
C ILE A 291 -1.81 -2.98 -14.17
N ASN A 292 -2.00 -2.95 -15.49
CA ASN A 292 -1.26 -3.83 -16.39
C ASN A 292 0.05 -3.15 -16.85
N LEU A 293 1.16 -3.54 -16.22
CA LEU A 293 2.50 -3.01 -16.46
C LEU A 293 3.44 -4.07 -17.05
N GLN A 294 2.91 -5.10 -17.70
CA GLN A 294 3.68 -6.24 -18.25
C GLN A 294 4.76 -5.83 -19.26
N PHE A 295 4.70 -4.62 -19.79
CA PHE A 295 5.70 -4.07 -20.69
C PHE A 295 6.92 -3.45 -19.98
N CYS A 296 6.90 -3.38 -18.66
CA CYS A 296 7.99 -2.83 -17.84
C CYS A 296 8.52 -3.93 -16.90
N HIS A 297 9.83 -4.19 -16.99
CA HIS A 297 10.47 -5.29 -16.28
C HIS A 297 11.27 -4.84 -15.06
N HIS A 298 11.53 -3.54 -14.93
CA HIS A 298 12.37 -2.98 -13.88
C HIS A 298 11.55 -2.19 -12.87
N ILE A 299 11.72 -2.55 -11.59
CA ILE A 299 11.05 -1.89 -10.47
C ILE A 299 12.09 -1.47 -9.46
N ILE A 300 12.03 -0.24 -8.99
CA ILE A 300 12.81 0.29 -7.89
C ILE A 300 11.85 0.65 -6.76
N ASN A 301 11.96 -0.02 -5.62
CA ASN A 301 11.27 0.38 -4.41
C ASN A 301 12.10 1.45 -3.72
N PHE A 302 11.75 2.71 -3.94
CA PHE A 302 12.38 3.86 -3.28
C PHE A 302 12.08 3.84 -1.79
N ASP A 303 10.83 3.54 -1.43
CA ASP A 303 10.42 3.27 -0.06
C ASP A 303 9.93 1.84 0.07
N LEU A 304 10.13 1.24 1.25
CA LEU A 304 9.60 -0.08 1.57
C LEU A 304 8.20 0.05 2.16
N PRO A 305 7.22 -0.75 1.72
CA PRO A 305 5.86 -0.70 2.24
C PRO A 305 5.80 -1.12 3.72
N TRP A 306 4.73 -0.70 4.42
CA TRP A 306 4.49 -1.09 5.82
C TRP A 306 4.31 -2.59 5.99
N ASN A 307 3.71 -3.24 5.01
CA ASN A 307 3.46 -4.66 4.98
C ASN A 307 4.07 -5.23 3.69
N PRO A 308 5.30 -5.72 3.73
CA PRO A 308 5.89 -6.42 2.61
C PRO A 308 5.16 -7.73 2.41
N MET A 309 4.31 -7.81 1.38
CA MET A 309 3.64 -9.04 0.95
C MET A 309 4.29 -9.59 -0.33
#